data_3be784f86cb4ff91ce7ef0e57f410458
#
_entry.id   3be784f86cb4ff91ce7ef0e57f410458
#
_cell.length_a   1.000
_cell.length_b   1.000
_cell.length_c   1.000
_cell.angle_alpha   90.00
_cell.angle_beta   90.00
_cell.angle_gamma   90.00
#
_symmetry.space_group_name_H-M   'P 1'
#
loop_
_entity.id
_entity.type
_entity.pdbx_description
1 polymer ?
#
loop_
_entity_poly.entity_id
_entity_poly.type
_entity_poly.pdbx_seq_one_letter_code
_entity_poly.pdbx_strand_id
1 'polypeptide(L)'
;MMVVVLALAGAMSTQVSAQVLRDAAFNSIGRINGNGVVRDGTMHSIGSFDADGKVRDAKGNAIGVIKELEIFDTEGTRIGYINTDGTVHDGESNILGYISINDGKVTDAEKKTIGFARGVRVDWIACYYFFHFFGK
;
A
#
# COMPACT_ATOMS: atom_id res chain seq x y z
N MET A 1 -25.43 -5.18 -29.70
CA MET A 1 -25.06 -4.91 -29.23
C MET A 1 -24.62 -4.68 -28.58
N MET A 2 -24.34 -4.82 -28.35
CA MET A 2 -23.68 -4.69 -27.69
C MET A 2 -23.11 -4.46 -27.05
N VAL A 3 -23.13 -4.61 -27.05
CA VAL A 3 -22.34 -4.43 -26.44
C VAL A 3 -21.89 -4.08 -25.85
N VAL A 4 -21.87 -4.25 -25.90
CA VAL A 4 -21.10 -3.99 -25.35
C VAL A 4 -20.67 -3.66 -24.75
N VAL A 5 -20.70 -3.90 -24.81
CA VAL A 5 -19.95 -3.65 -24.29
C VAL A 5 -19.50 -3.38 -23.70
N LEU A 6 -19.40 -3.49 -23.67
CA LEU A 6 -18.63 -3.32 -23.13
C LEU A 6 -18.14 -3.03 -22.55
N ALA A 7 -18.28 -3.22 -22.76
CA ALA A 7 -17.46 -3.02 -22.26
C ALA A 7 -17.10 -2.73 -21.75
N LEU A 8 -17.03 -2.77 -21.66
CA LEU A 8 -16.38 -2.51 -21.21
C LEU A 8 -15.97 -2.39 -20.72
N ALA A 9 -16.04 -2.65 -20.80
CA ALA A 9 -15.28 -2.64 -20.36
C ALA A 9 -14.83 -2.36 -19.93
N GLY A 10 -14.93 -2.47 -19.92
CA GLY A 10 -14.04 -2.26 -19.54
C GLY A 10 -13.79 -1.87 -19.00
N ALA A 11 -13.78 -1.81 -18.98
CA ALA A 11 -13.12 -1.44 -18.54
C ALA A 11 -12.79 -1.15 -18.04
N MET A 12 -12.63 -1.27 -17.86
CA MET A 12 -12.05 -0.93 -17.46
C MET A 12 -11.34 -0.79 -17.16
N SER A 13 -11.28 -1.32 -17.18
CA SER A 13 -10.18 -1.37 -16.87
C SER A 13 -9.39 -0.41 -16.72
N THR A 14 -9.33 0.13 -17.00
CA THR A 14 -8.61 1.06 -16.88
C THR A 14 -8.32 1.42 -15.65
N GLN A 15 -8.87 1.09 -14.86
CA GLN A 15 -8.65 1.40 -13.71
C GLN A 15 -7.77 0.57 -13.09
N VAL A 16 -7.40 -0.40 -13.67
CA VAL A 16 -6.35 -1.18 -13.15
C VAL A 16 -5.05 -0.58 -13.36
N SER A 17 -5.00 0.62 -13.81
CA SER A 17 -3.73 1.29 -13.94
C SER A 17 -3.11 1.45 -12.57
N ALA A 18 -1.81 1.57 -12.52
CA ALA A 18 -1.06 1.67 -11.29
C ALA A 18 -1.45 2.93 -10.52
N GLN A 19 -1.60 2.77 -9.22
CA GLN A 19 -1.82 3.90 -8.36
C GLN A 19 -0.47 4.49 -7.97
N VAL A 20 -0.39 5.81 -7.99
CA VAL A 20 0.85 6.53 -7.75
C VAL A 20 1.05 6.74 -6.26
N LEU A 21 2.27 6.49 -5.81
CA LEU A 21 2.70 6.79 -4.45
C LEU A 21 3.45 8.12 -4.49
N ARG A 22 3.12 9.03 -3.59
CA ARG A 22 3.71 10.37 -3.61
C ARG A 22 4.26 10.73 -2.25
N ASP A 23 5.26 11.60 -2.24
CA ASP A 23 5.84 12.11 -1.00
C ASP A 23 5.03 13.32 -0.50
N ALA A 24 5.52 13.97 0.55
CA ALA A 24 4.81 15.10 1.17
C ALA A 24 4.70 16.30 0.24
N ALA A 25 5.63 16.44 -0.70
CA ALA A 25 5.62 17.53 -1.68
C ALA A 25 4.84 17.15 -2.93
N PHE A 26 4.17 16.00 -2.90
CA PHE A 26 3.34 15.50 -3.99
C PHE A 26 4.14 15.01 -5.19
N ASN A 27 5.42 14.75 -5.03
CA ASN A 27 6.24 14.16 -6.08
C ASN A 27 5.94 12.67 -6.17
N SER A 28 5.90 12.14 -7.38
CA SER A 28 5.74 10.71 -7.58
C SER A 28 7.01 9.99 -7.13
N ILE A 29 6.89 9.04 -6.20
CA ILE A 29 8.02 8.29 -5.69
C ILE A 29 7.91 6.80 -6.00
N GLY A 30 6.79 6.37 -6.55
CA GLY A 30 6.60 4.97 -6.90
C GLY A 30 5.19 4.69 -7.33
N ARG A 31 4.91 3.41 -7.55
CA ARG A 31 3.59 2.96 -7.97
C ARG A 31 3.31 1.57 -7.43
N ILE A 32 2.03 1.30 -7.20
CA ILE A 32 1.57 -0.06 -6.91
C ILE A 32 0.49 -0.36 -7.92
N ASN A 33 0.65 -1.45 -8.71
CA ASN A 33 -0.37 -1.76 -9.69
C ASN A 33 -1.44 -2.67 -9.08
N GLY A 34 -2.47 -2.97 -9.86
CA GLY A 34 -3.63 -3.70 -9.33
C GLY A 34 -3.33 -5.12 -8.89
N ASN A 35 -2.25 -5.73 -9.40
CA ASN A 35 -1.89 -7.07 -8.97
C ASN A 35 -0.80 -7.08 -7.87
N GLY A 36 -0.54 -5.92 -7.28
CA GLY A 36 0.27 -5.84 -6.08
C GLY A 36 1.75 -5.60 -6.28
N VAL A 37 2.20 -5.38 -7.51
CA VAL A 37 3.62 -5.12 -7.76
C VAL A 37 3.95 -3.68 -7.38
N VAL A 38 4.99 -3.51 -6.58
CA VAL A 38 5.45 -2.20 -6.11
C VAL A 38 6.68 -1.81 -6.91
N ARG A 39 6.66 -0.60 -7.46
CA ARG A 39 7.77 -0.09 -8.26
C ARG A 39 8.23 1.24 -7.69
N ASP A 40 9.51 1.51 -7.85
CA ASP A 40 10.07 2.79 -7.41
C ASP A 40 9.86 3.87 -8.47
N GLY A 41 10.41 5.05 -8.24
CA GLY A 41 10.23 6.19 -9.14
C GLY A 41 10.83 6.00 -10.51
N THR A 42 11.74 5.04 -10.68
CA THR A 42 12.34 4.72 -11.98
C THR A 42 11.72 3.45 -12.58
N MET A 43 10.61 2.99 -12.02
CA MET A 43 9.83 1.86 -12.54
C MET A 43 10.47 0.49 -12.31
N HIS A 44 11.48 0.40 -11.45
CA HIS A 44 12.02 -0.89 -11.05
C HIS A 44 11.10 -1.54 -10.05
N SER A 45 10.87 -2.84 -10.19
CA SER A 45 10.08 -3.58 -9.21
C SER A 45 10.91 -3.72 -7.93
N ILE A 46 10.35 -3.27 -6.81
CA ILE A 46 11.04 -3.35 -5.52
C ILE A 46 10.35 -4.30 -4.56
N GLY A 47 9.24 -4.88 -4.97
CA GLY A 47 8.56 -5.87 -4.17
C GLY A 47 7.14 -6.07 -4.63
N SER A 48 6.38 -6.83 -3.85
CA SER A 48 5.01 -7.11 -4.22
C SER A 48 4.18 -7.53 -3.01
N PHE A 49 2.87 -7.41 -3.17
CA PHE A 49 1.87 -7.91 -2.24
C PHE A 49 1.10 -9.02 -2.93
N ASP A 50 1.11 -10.21 -2.36
CA ASP A 50 0.39 -11.35 -2.94
C ASP A 50 -1.09 -11.32 -2.56
N ALA A 51 -1.89 -12.03 -3.33
CA ALA A 51 -3.31 -12.15 -3.03
C ALA A 51 -3.56 -12.84 -1.68
N ASP A 52 -2.62 -13.69 -1.23
CA ASP A 52 -2.77 -14.40 0.04
C ASP A 52 -2.20 -13.62 1.22
N GLY A 53 -1.76 -12.38 1.00
CA GLY A 53 -1.31 -11.51 2.07
C GLY A 53 0.19 -11.46 2.30
N LYS A 54 0.98 -12.22 1.57
CA LYS A 54 2.43 -12.16 1.74
C LYS A 54 3.00 -10.91 1.10
N VAL A 55 3.98 -10.32 1.78
CA VAL A 55 4.73 -9.19 1.27
C VAL A 55 6.09 -9.73 0.85
N ARG A 56 6.51 -9.43 -0.37
CA ARG A 56 7.75 -9.98 -0.92
C ARG A 56 8.68 -8.85 -1.34
N ASP A 57 9.99 -9.14 -1.26
CA ASP A 57 10.99 -8.18 -1.73
C ASP A 57 11.17 -8.33 -3.25
N ALA A 58 12.14 -7.58 -3.80
CA ALA A 58 12.36 -7.58 -5.26
C ALA A 58 12.79 -8.93 -5.80
N LYS A 59 13.33 -9.79 -4.94
CA LYS A 59 13.78 -11.12 -5.35
C LYS A 59 12.72 -12.18 -5.16
N GLY A 60 11.54 -11.79 -4.65
CA GLY A 60 10.46 -12.71 -4.42
C GLY A 60 10.46 -13.39 -3.05
N ASN A 61 11.39 -13.02 -2.17
CA ASN A 61 11.42 -13.59 -0.83
C ASN A 61 10.33 -12.97 0.02
N ALA A 62 9.63 -13.80 0.81
CA ALA A 62 8.63 -13.28 1.73
C ALA A 62 9.32 -12.50 2.84
N ILE A 63 8.87 -11.27 3.08
CA ILE A 63 9.44 -10.41 4.11
C ILE A 63 8.40 -10.00 5.14
N GLY A 64 7.15 -10.39 4.95
CA GLY A 64 6.09 -10.11 5.91
C GLY A 64 4.78 -10.69 5.44
N VAL A 65 3.77 -10.55 6.29
CA VAL A 65 2.43 -11.05 6.00
C VAL A 65 1.41 -10.04 6.48
N ILE A 66 0.38 -9.80 5.68
CA ILE A 66 -0.78 -9.00 6.08
C ILE A 66 -1.95 -9.94 6.27
N LYS A 67 -2.63 -9.83 7.41
CA LYS A 67 -3.78 -10.66 7.69
C LYS A 67 -4.82 -9.83 8.41
N GLU A 68 -5.91 -9.51 7.74
CA GLU A 68 -7.03 -8.78 8.35
C GLU A 68 -6.60 -7.48 9.03
N LEU A 69 -5.83 -6.68 8.34
CA LEU A 69 -5.31 -5.38 8.81
C LEU A 69 -4.27 -5.51 9.92
N GLU A 70 -3.76 -6.71 10.15
CA GLU A 70 -2.61 -6.92 11.03
C GLU A 70 -1.40 -7.25 10.18
N ILE A 71 -0.26 -6.73 10.59
CA ILE A 71 0.99 -6.87 9.84
C ILE A 71 1.96 -7.69 10.68
N PHE A 72 2.54 -8.73 10.07
CA PHE A 72 3.44 -9.64 10.76
C PHE A 72 4.78 -9.70 10.04
N ASP A 73 5.83 -9.95 10.80
CA ASP A 73 7.13 -10.24 10.19
C ASP A 73 7.22 -11.71 9.78
N THR A 74 8.38 -12.15 9.29
CA THR A 74 8.54 -13.51 8.80
C THR A 74 8.54 -14.54 9.91
N GLU A 75 8.68 -14.11 11.16
CA GLU A 75 8.67 -15.01 12.30
C GLU A 75 7.31 -15.11 12.96
N GLY A 76 6.30 -14.45 12.36
CA GLY A 76 4.95 -14.48 12.88
C GLY A 76 4.68 -13.50 14.01
N THR A 77 5.62 -12.58 14.28
CA THR A 77 5.42 -11.55 15.28
C THR A 77 4.61 -10.42 14.68
N ARG A 78 3.55 -9.99 15.37
CA ARG A 78 2.76 -8.85 14.90
C ARG A 78 3.57 -7.57 15.11
N ILE A 79 3.88 -6.88 14.01
CA ILE A 79 4.65 -5.64 14.06
C ILE A 79 3.78 -4.41 13.96
N GLY A 80 2.49 -4.59 13.69
CA GLY A 80 1.57 -3.47 13.65
C GLY A 80 0.19 -3.86 13.23
N TYR A 81 -0.71 -2.88 13.24
CA TYR A 81 -2.07 -3.10 12.78
C TYR A 81 -2.71 -1.78 12.39
N ILE A 82 -3.79 -1.87 11.64
CA ILE A 82 -4.49 -0.70 11.12
C ILE A 82 -5.94 -0.79 11.56
N ASN A 83 -6.45 0.28 12.15
CA ASN A 83 -7.86 0.35 12.50
C ASN A 83 -8.69 0.64 11.26
N THR A 84 -9.97 0.36 11.33
CA THR A 84 -10.85 0.60 10.19
C THR A 84 -10.97 2.08 9.83
N ASP A 85 -10.61 2.96 10.76
CA ASP A 85 -10.62 4.41 10.48
C ASP A 85 -9.33 4.90 9.86
N GLY A 86 -8.35 4.01 9.63
CA GLY A 86 -7.09 4.40 8.99
C GLY A 86 -5.96 4.71 9.95
N THR A 87 -6.16 4.59 11.27
CA THR A 87 -5.08 4.80 12.24
C THR A 87 -4.13 3.62 12.21
N VAL A 88 -2.84 3.89 12.11
CA VAL A 88 -1.80 2.85 12.02
C VAL A 88 -1.06 2.78 13.33
N HIS A 89 -0.93 1.56 13.86
CA HIS A 89 -0.27 1.30 15.15
C HIS A 89 0.89 0.35 14.95
N ASP A 90 1.90 0.45 15.80
CA ASP A 90 2.97 -0.54 15.82
C ASP A 90 2.54 -1.76 16.67
N GLY A 91 3.45 -2.71 16.88
CA GLY A 91 3.14 -3.93 17.60
C GLY A 91 2.83 -3.72 19.07
N GLU A 92 3.19 -2.56 19.62
CA GLU A 92 2.92 -2.21 21.02
C GLU A 92 1.77 -1.23 21.15
N SER A 93 1.03 -1.03 20.08
CA SER A 93 -0.15 -0.18 20.03
C SER A 93 0.15 1.32 20.09
N ASN A 94 1.38 1.71 19.83
CA ASN A 94 1.71 3.13 19.66
C ASN A 94 1.23 3.58 18.30
N ILE A 95 0.70 4.79 18.22
CA ILE A 95 0.23 5.33 16.94
C ILE A 95 1.44 5.74 16.12
N LEU A 96 1.53 5.20 14.91
CA LEU A 96 2.56 5.58 13.94
C LEU A 96 2.08 6.70 13.03
N GLY A 97 0.80 6.75 12.76
CA GLY A 97 0.25 7.76 11.89
C GLY A 97 -1.15 7.42 11.43
N TYR A 98 -1.58 8.12 10.38
CA TYR A 98 -2.97 8.05 9.94
C TYR A 98 -3.03 7.99 8.41
N ILE A 99 -3.96 7.21 7.90
CA ILE A 99 -4.23 7.14 6.47
C ILE A 99 -5.67 7.58 6.26
N SER A 100 -5.86 8.62 5.45
CA SER A 100 -7.21 9.04 5.11
C SER A 100 -7.76 8.09 4.07
N ILE A 101 -8.79 7.37 4.42
CA ILE A 101 -9.34 6.33 3.56
C ILE A 101 -9.94 6.92 2.30
N ASN A 102 -10.46 8.14 2.39
CA ASN A 102 -11.13 8.74 1.24
C ASN A 102 -10.19 9.27 0.18
N ASP A 103 -9.08 9.89 0.58
CA ASP A 103 -8.21 10.54 -0.41
C ASP A 103 -6.78 10.04 -0.41
N GLY A 104 -6.47 9.07 0.47
CA GLY A 104 -5.15 8.47 0.50
C GLY A 104 -4.05 9.31 1.11
N LYS A 105 -4.40 10.42 1.77
CA LYS A 105 -3.40 11.24 2.43
C LYS A 105 -2.82 10.48 3.63
N VAL A 106 -1.50 10.50 3.75
CA VAL A 106 -0.78 9.79 4.81
C VAL A 106 -0.11 10.82 5.70
N THR A 107 -0.35 10.73 7.00
CA THR A 107 0.25 11.64 7.98
C THR A 107 0.94 10.84 9.07
N ASP A 108 1.95 11.44 9.71
CA ASP A 108 2.64 10.80 10.82
C ASP A 108 1.83 10.96 12.12
N ALA A 109 2.41 10.57 13.24
CA ALA A 109 1.71 10.59 14.53
C ALA A 109 1.37 12.02 14.97
N GLU A 110 2.14 12.99 14.49
CA GLU A 110 1.87 14.40 14.79
C GLU A 110 0.97 15.06 13.75
N LYS A 111 0.43 14.24 12.85
CA LYS A 111 -0.49 14.68 11.79
C LYS A 111 0.16 15.53 10.71
N LYS A 112 1.47 15.38 10.58
CA LYS A 112 2.20 16.03 9.51
C LYS A 112 2.14 15.15 8.28
N THR A 113 1.82 15.72 7.13
CA THR A 113 1.70 14.97 5.89
C THR A 113 3.04 14.38 5.48
N ILE A 114 3.06 13.08 5.20
CA ILE A 114 4.25 12.39 4.72
C ILE A 114 4.06 11.80 3.33
N GLY A 115 2.85 11.76 2.83
CA GLY A 115 2.65 11.25 1.48
C GLY A 115 1.20 11.19 1.08
N PHE A 116 0.98 10.70 -0.13
CA PHE A 116 -0.35 10.52 -0.71
C PHE A 116 -0.36 9.25 -1.53
N ALA A 117 -1.41 8.45 -1.36
CA ALA A 117 -1.54 7.18 -2.08
C ALA A 117 -3.00 6.91 -2.42
N ARG A 118 -3.60 7.83 -3.16
CA ARG A 118 -5.01 7.77 -3.47
C ARG A 118 -5.36 6.50 -4.25
N GLY A 119 -6.39 5.81 -3.81
CA GLY A 119 -6.87 4.62 -4.51
C GLY A 119 -6.12 3.34 -4.19
N VAL A 120 -5.09 3.41 -3.34
CA VAL A 120 -4.34 2.24 -2.93
C VAL A 120 -5.00 1.65 -1.68
N ARG A 121 -4.96 0.33 -1.53
CA ARG A 121 -5.49 -0.34 -0.33
C ARG A 121 -4.77 0.18 0.91
N VAL A 122 -5.54 0.38 1.98
CA VAL A 122 -5.00 0.98 3.20
C VAL A 122 -3.88 0.14 3.82
N ASP A 123 -3.97 -1.19 3.75
CA ASP A 123 -2.93 -2.05 4.29
C ASP A 123 -1.63 -1.96 3.47
N TRP A 124 -1.74 -1.81 2.17
CA TRP A 124 -0.55 -1.62 1.33
C TRP A 124 0.09 -0.26 1.59
N ILE A 125 -0.72 0.78 1.78
CA ILE A 125 -0.21 2.11 2.13
C ILE A 125 0.57 2.04 3.44
N ALA A 126 0.03 1.37 4.44
CA ALA A 126 0.70 1.25 5.73
C ALA A 126 2.04 0.53 5.60
N CYS A 127 2.08 -0.55 4.84
CA CYS A 127 3.32 -1.28 4.64
C CYS A 127 4.37 -0.44 3.95
N TYR A 128 3.95 0.37 3.00
CA TYR A 128 4.90 1.19 2.25
C TYR A 128 5.43 2.35 3.08
N TYR A 129 4.57 3.07 3.78
CA TYR A 129 4.98 4.31 4.46
C TYR A 129 5.42 4.11 5.90
N PHE A 130 4.91 3.08 6.59
CA PHE A 130 5.16 2.95 8.04
C PHE A 130 5.99 1.75 8.41
N PHE A 131 5.90 0.63 7.68
CA PHE A 131 6.60 -0.58 8.07
C PHE A 131 7.86 -0.83 7.26
N HIS A 132 8.11 0.01 6.27
CA HIS A 132 9.38 0.09 5.54
C HIS A 132 9.85 -1.23 4.93
N PHE A 133 8.91 -2.04 4.47
CA PHE A 133 9.26 -3.30 3.83
C PHE A 133 10.10 -3.08 2.56
N PHE A 134 9.99 -1.92 1.94
CA PHE A 134 10.61 -1.68 0.64
C PHE A 134 11.78 -0.69 0.75
N GLY A 135 12.44 -0.68 1.89
CA GLY A 135 13.69 0.04 2.03
C GLY A 135 13.57 1.53 2.31
N LYS A 136 12.44 1.93 2.83
CA LYS A 136 12.28 3.37 3.10
C LYS A 136 12.21 3.69 4.58
#